data_ae093801b5993fb27ce4e2b5856349c4
#
_entry.id   ae093801b5993fb27ce4e2b5856349c4
#
_cell.length_a   1.000
_cell.length_b   1.000
_cell.length_c   1.000
_cell.angle_alpha   90.00
_cell.angle_beta   90.00
_cell.angle_gamma   90.00
#
_symmetry.space_group_name_H-M   'P 1'
#
loop_
_entity.id
_entity.type
_entity.pdbx_description
1 polymer ?
#
loop_
_entity_poly.entity_id
_entity_poly.type
_entity_poly.pdbx_seq_one_letter_code
_entity_poly.pdbx_strand_id
1 'polypeptide(L)'
;MRFDSTPVLVIILGWIVIVSVPAAFFFFGWKDFELYCQRQISGALPACTISESFGMGLYTRRVSTNNILRIGYKTGTARQASTKTGMVTMHPSTMIFDTTGGEVRIGHVSSAVDHSVERELILKTRAFLDAPDALDFRYEASMHGMFGYVGLVGVAGLLLIFFSVLWHHLRKAISHQ
;
A
#
# COMPACT_ATOMS: atom_id res chain seq x y z
N MET A 1 -42.32 17.11 -19.31
CA MET A 1 -40.88 17.35 -19.67
C MET A 1 -40.10 16.10 -19.38
N ARG A 2 -39.70 15.35 -20.41
CA ARG A 2 -38.75 14.23 -20.24
C ARG A 2 -37.37 14.85 -20.19
N PHE A 3 -36.76 14.84 -19.02
CA PHE A 3 -35.34 15.13 -18.91
C PHE A 3 -34.58 13.97 -19.55
N ASP A 4 -33.96 14.22 -20.69
CA ASP A 4 -32.99 13.30 -21.27
C ASP A 4 -31.79 13.21 -20.32
N SER A 5 -31.80 12.21 -19.45
CA SER A 5 -30.74 11.96 -18.46
C SER A 5 -29.43 11.41 -19.10
N THR A 6 -29.49 11.07 -20.39
CA THR A 6 -28.37 10.50 -21.15
C THR A 6 -27.07 11.33 -21.12
N PRO A 7 -27.10 12.67 -21.35
CA PRO A 7 -25.86 13.45 -21.34
C PRO A 7 -25.24 13.57 -19.93
N VAL A 8 -26.06 13.64 -18.89
CA VAL A 8 -25.56 13.72 -17.50
C VAL A 8 -24.88 12.42 -17.08
N LEU A 9 -25.45 11.29 -17.46
CA LEU A 9 -24.89 9.96 -17.15
C LEU A 9 -23.54 9.75 -17.83
N VAL A 10 -23.39 10.17 -19.09
CA VAL A 10 -22.12 10.10 -19.83
C VAL A 10 -21.05 10.97 -19.18
N ILE A 11 -21.40 12.17 -18.74
CA ILE A 11 -20.46 13.07 -18.04
C ILE A 11 -19.99 12.43 -16.72
N ILE A 12 -20.91 11.88 -15.92
CA ILE A 12 -20.58 11.22 -14.65
C ILE A 12 -19.66 10.02 -14.88
N LEU A 13 -19.97 9.16 -15.84
CA LEU A 13 -19.13 8.00 -16.18
C LEU A 13 -17.73 8.44 -16.66
N GLY A 14 -17.65 9.48 -17.47
CA GLY A 14 -16.38 10.07 -17.91
C GLY A 14 -15.52 10.53 -16.70
N TRP A 15 -16.12 11.23 -15.76
CA TRP A 15 -15.43 11.66 -14.55
C TRP A 15 -14.97 10.49 -13.67
N ILE A 16 -15.79 9.45 -13.53
CA ILE A 16 -15.40 8.23 -12.77
C ILE A 16 -14.15 7.61 -13.38
N VAL A 17 -14.10 7.47 -14.71
CA VAL A 17 -12.93 6.91 -15.39
C VAL A 17 -11.69 7.80 -15.22
N ILE A 18 -11.83 9.12 -15.38
CA ILE A 18 -10.70 10.07 -15.26
C ILE A 18 -10.13 10.06 -13.83
N VAL A 19 -10.98 10.00 -12.81
CA VAL A 19 -10.54 10.00 -11.40
C VAL A 19 -9.98 8.64 -10.96
N SER A 20 -10.45 7.54 -11.55
CA SER A 20 -10.04 6.19 -11.13
C SER A 20 -8.54 5.92 -11.31
N VAL A 21 -7.92 6.47 -12.36
CA VAL A 21 -6.50 6.27 -12.64
C VAL A 21 -5.60 6.90 -11.56
N PRO A 22 -5.67 8.22 -11.27
CA PRO A 22 -4.86 8.81 -10.21
C PRO A 22 -5.23 8.28 -8.82
N ALA A 23 -6.50 7.91 -8.59
CA ALA A 23 -6.92 7.26 -7.34
C ALA A 23 -6.26 5.89 -7.17
N ALA A 24 -6.12 5.10 -8.22
CA ALA A 24 -5.40 3.83 -8.19
C ALA A 24 -3.90 4.05 -7.90
N PHE A 25 -3.26 5.02 -8.55
CA PHE A 25 -1.86 5.37 -8.26
C PHE A 25 -1.67 5.81 -6.81
N PHE A 26 -2.56 6.63 -6.27
CA PHE A 26 -2.54 7.03 -4.88
C PHE A 26 -2.71 5.81 -3.96
N PHE A 27 -3.72 4.99 -4.20
CA PHE A 27 -4.05 3.85 -3.35
C PHE A 27 -2.90 2.84 -3.28
N PHE A 28 -2.35 2.43 -4.43
CA PHE A 28 -1.29 1.43 -4.49
C PHE A 28 0.11 2.01 -4.25
N GLY A 29 0.33 3.29 -4.53
CA GLY A 29 1.60 3.97 -4.31
C GLY A 29 1.81 4.48 -2.90
N TRP A 30 0.75 4.50 -2.07
CA TRP A 30 0.81 4.91 -0.66
C TRP A 30 0.58 3.70 0.23
N LYS A 31 1.68 3.09 0.66
CA LYS A 31 1.64 1.87 1.45
C LYS A 31 2.43 2.06 2.75
N ASP A 32 1.81 1.74 3.88
CA ASP A 32 2.46 1.63 5.17
C ASP A 32 2.46 0.17 5.61
N PHE A 33 3.55 -0.22 6.25
CA PHE A 33 3.76 -1.57 6.75
C PHE A 33 4.09 -1.50 8.24
N GLU A 34 3.45 -2.34 9.03
CA GLU A 34 3.71 -2.49 10.45
C GLU A 34 3.85 -3.96 10.79
N LEU A 35 4.92 -4.31 11.48
CA LEU A 35 5.10 -5.60 12.13
C LEU A 35 5.11 -5.38 13.64
N TYR A 36 4.17 -6.00 14.35
CA TYR A 36 4.11 -6.02 15.79
C TYR A 36 4.23 -7.46 16.29
N CYS A 37 5.21 -7.74 17.13
CA CYS A 37 5.43 -9.04 17.73
C CYS A 37 5.38 -8.94 19.25
N GLN A 38 4.78 -9.92 19.91
CA GLN A 38 4.66 -9.98 21.34
C GLN A 38 4.94 -11.39 21.85
N ARG A 39 5.66 -11.50 22.97
CA ARG A 39 5.81 -12.71 23.78
C ARG A 39 4.97 -12.60 25.04
N GLN A 40 4.31 -13.67 25.41
CA GLN A 40 3.54 -13.70 26.64
C GLN A 40 4.45 -13.76 27.90
N ILE A 41 5.55 -14.47 27.77
CA ILE A 41 6.57 -14.62 28.82
C ILE A 41 7.96 -14.68 28.18
N SER A 42 9.00 -14.33 28.93
CA SER A 42 10.39 -14.47 28.50
C SER A 42 10.67 -15.91 28.04
N GLY A 43 11.37 -16.04 26.92
CA GLY A 43 11.70 -17.33 26.30
C GLY A 43 10.57 -18.00 25.50
N ALA A 44 9.34 -17.50 25.55
CA ALA A 44 8.26 -18.03 24.70
C ALA A 44 8.43 -17.62 23.25
N LEU A 45 7.88 -18.40 22.32
CA LEU A 45 7.82 -18.05 20.93
C LEU A 45 6.85 -16.87 20.74
N PRO A 46 7.21 -15.83 19.95
CA PRO A 46 6.39 -14.67 19.77
C PRO A 46 5.20 -14.94 18.83
N ALA A 47 4.10 -14.24 19.09
CA ALA A 47 3.01 -14.05 18.16
C ALA A 47 3.22 -12.71 17.46
N CYS A 48 3.12 -12.67 16.14
CA CYS A 48 3.28 -11.44 15.39
C CYS A 48 2.03 -11.12 14.56
N THR A 49 1.73 -9.84 14.47
CA THR A 49 0.69 -9.30 13.59
C THR A 49 1.35 -8.38 12.57
N ILE A 50 1.05 -8.62 11.32
CA ILE A 50 1.51 -7.82 10.20
C ILE A 50 0.32 -7.04 9.69
N SER A 51 0.47 -5.72 9.64
CA SER A 51 -0.53 -4.80 9.10
C SER A 51 0.04 -4.12 7.86
N GLU A 52 -0.66 -4.22 6.75
CA GLU A 52 -0.38 -3.49 5.52
C GLU A 52 -1.52 -2.50 5.29
N SER A 53 -1.21 -1.23 5.26
CA SER A 53 -2.17 -0.16 5.05
C SER A 53 -1.93 0.50 3.70
N PHE A 54 -3.00 0.78 2.97
CA PHE A 54 -2.97 1.36 1.62
C PHE A 54 -3.78 2.66 1.60
N GLY A 55 -3.36 3.62 0.76
CA GLY A 55 -4.08 4.86 0.55
C GLY A 55 -4.29 5.66 1.84
N MET A 56 -3.23 5.87 2.65
CA MET A 56 -3.31 6.57 3.94
C MET A 56 -4.29 5.91 4.94
N GLY A 57 -4.38 4.59 4.96
CA GLY A 57 -5.25 3.86 5.89
C GLY A 57 -6.67 3.59 5.39
N LEU A 58 -7.00 3.91 4.14
CA LEU A 58 -8.32 3.60 3.56
C LEU A 58 -8.60 2.09 3.53
N TYR A 59 -7.57 1.29 3.38
CA TYR A 59 -7.67 -0.16 3.45
C TYR A 59 -6.51 -0.72 4.27
N THR A 60 -6.79 -1.58 5.22
CA THR A 60 -5.78 -2.26 6.05
C THR A 60 -5.99 -3.77 5.99
N ARG A 61 -4.96 -4.47 5.53
CA ARG A 61 -4.88 -5.92 5.59
C ARG A 61 -4.09 -6.32 6.82
N ARG A 62 -4.62 -7.24 7.62
CA ARG A 62 -3.92 -7.79 8.80
C ARG A 62 -3.73 -9.28 8.64
N VAL A 63 -2.53 -9.75 8.94
CA VAL A 63 -2.18 -11.17 8.98
C VAL A 63 -1.53 -11.45 10.32
N SER A 64 -2.12 -12.32 11.12
CA SER A 64 -1.56 -12.72 12.40
C SER A 64 -0.90 -14.09 12.26
N THR A 65 0.27 -14.23 12.86
CA THR A 65 1.04 -15.48 12.90
C THR A 65 1.44 -15.77 14.32
N ASN A 66 1.28 -17.02 14.74
CA ASN A 66 1.66 -17.46 16.09
C ASN A 66 2.94 -18.29 16.01
N ASN A 67 3.71 -18.27 17.10
CA ASN A 67 4.87 -19.13 17.29
C ASN A 67 5.90 -19.02 16.15
N ILE A 68 6.40 -17.81 15.92
CA ILE A 68 7.41 -17.56 14.88
C ILE A 68 8.76 -18.11 15.34
N LEU A 69 9.33 -18.97 14.50
CA LEU A 69 10.64 -19.57 14.69
C LEU A 69 11.72 -18.79 13.96
N ARG A 70 11.41 -18.32 12.75
CA ARG A 70 12.39 -17.66 11.88
C ARG A 70 11.70 -16.72 10.89
N ILE A 71 12.43 -15.68 10.49
CA ILE A 71 12.05 -14.78 9.42
C ILE A 71 13.10 -14.84 8.30
N GLY A 72 12.64 -14.85 7.08
CA GLY A 72 13.46 -14.77 5.88
C GLY A 72 12.74 -14.02 4.78
N TYR A 73 13.42 -13.87 3.64
CA TYR A 73 12.77 -13.46 2.41
C TYR A 73 13.31 -14.29 1.24
N LYS A 74 12.46 -14.46 0.24
CA LYS A 74 12.79 -15.13 -1.01
C LYS A 74 12.59 -14.15 -2.15
N THR A 75 13.63 -13.91 -2.90
CA THR A 75 13.52 -13.16 -4.16
C THR A 75 12.98 -14.10 -5.23
N GLY A 76 11.94 -13.66 -5.94
CA GLY A 76 11.43 -14.36 -7.10
C GLY A 76 12.32 -14.15 -8.32
N THR A 77 11.99 -14.84 -9.42
CA THR A 77 12.61 -14.60 -10.71
C THR A 77 12.38 -13.17 -11.17
N ALA A 78 13.43 -12.54 -11.70
CA ALA A 78 13.35 -11.20 -12.27
C ALA A 78 12.27 -11.13 -13.36
N ARG A 79 11.35 -10.16 -13.24
CA ARG A 79 10.41 -9.82 -14.31
C ARG A 79 10.98 -8.62 -15.05
N GLN A 80 11.15 -8.76 -16.35
CA GLN A 80 11.58 -7.66 -17.22
C GLN A 80 10.32 -6.93 -17.73
N ALA A 81 10.22 -5.65 -17.44
CA ALA A 81 9.25 -4.77 -18.07
C ALA A 81 9.98 -3.90 -19.09
N SER A 82 9.56 -3.97 -20.34
CA SER A 82 10.06 -3.09 -21.39
C SER A 82 9.37 -1.73 -21.29
N THR A 83 10.14 -0.68 -21.09
CA THR A 83 9.69 0.70 -21.22
C THR A 83 10.30 1.33 -22.46
N LYS A 84 9.75 2.42 -22.96
CA LYS A 84 10.34 3.19 -24.08
C LYS A 84 11.79 3.67 -23.80
N THR A 85 12.18 3.70 -22.53
CA THR A 85 13.49 4.19 -22.06
C THR A 85 14.46 3.08 -21.65
N GLY A 86 14.04 1.81 -21.70
CA GLY A 86 14.89 0.69 -21.34
C GLY A 86 14.15 -0.47 -20.66
N MET A 87 14.88 -1.55 -20.42
CA MET A 87 14.38 -2.70 -19.65
C MET A 87 14.54 -2.43 -18.15
N VAL A 88 13.44 -2.43 -17.41
CA VAL A 88 13.46 -2.41 -15.95
C VAL A 88 13.28 -3.83 -15.44
N THR A 89 14.26 -4.30 -14.69
CA THR A 89 14.22 -5.61 -14.05
C THR A 89 13.58 -5.47 -12.68
N MET A 90 12.43 -6.10 -12.47
CA MET A 90 11.75 -6.14 -11.18
C MET A 90 12.06 -7.47 -10.48
N HIS A 91 12.52 -7.42 -9.26
CA HIS A 91 12.70 -8.58 -8.40
C HIS A 91 11.60 -8.62 -7.34
N PRO A 92 10.52 -9.39 -7.54
CA PRO A 92 9.53 -9.54 -6.50
C PRO A 92 10.15 -10.23 -5.29
N SER A 93 10.00 -9.66 -4.13
CA SER A 93 10.40 -10.27 -2.86
C SER A 93 9.18 -10.76 -2.10
N THR A 94 9.31 -11.89 -1.42
CA THR A 94 8.28 -12.44 -0.56
C THR A 94 8.89 -12.64 0.82
N MET A 95 8.31 -12.02 1.83
CA MET A 95 8.68 -12.30 3.22
C MET A 95 8.11 -13.65 3.65
N ILE A 96 8.94 -14.42 4.32
CA ILE A 96 8.63 -15.77 4.78
C ILE A 96 8.77 -15.78 6.29
N PHE A 97 7.70 -16.18 6.98
CA PHE A 97 7.70 -16.45 8.40
C PHE A 97 7.55 -17.95 8.61
N ASP A 98 8.60 -18.57 9.13
CA ASP A 98 8.54 -19.97 9.56
C ASP A 98 7.90 -20.00 10.94
N THR A 99 6.78 -20.68 11.05
CA THR A 99 6.02 -20.84 12.29
C THR A 99 5.92 -22.32 12.65
N THR A 100 5.52 -22.63 13.89
CA THR A 100 5.24 -24.02 14.28
C THR A 100 4.11 -24.66 13.49
N GLY A 101 3.21 -23.86 12.89
CA GLY A 101 2.11 -24.29 12.03
C GLY A 101 2.45 -24.37 10.55
N GLY A 102 3.70 -24.06 10.16
CA GLY A 102 4.15 -24.02 8.77
C GLY A 102 4.61 -22.65 8.30
N GLU A 103 4.89 -22.54 7.02
CA GLU A 103 5.39 -21.32 6.39
C GLU A 103 4.25 -20.34 6.05
N VAL A 104 4.33 -19.12 6.53
CA VAL A 104 3.43 -18.01 6.17
C VAL A 104 4.15 -17.07 5.24
N ARG A 105 3.60 -16.86 4.06
CA ARG A 105 4.17 -15.99 3.01
C ARG A 105 3.39 -14.69 2.91
N ILE A 106 4.13 -13.59 2.94
CA ILE A 106 3.57 -12.27 2.71
C ILE A 106 4.23 -11.70 1.46
N GLY A 107 3.43 -11.60 0.40
CA GLY A 107 3.90 -11.07 -0.87
C GLY A 107 4.20 -9.58 -0.74
N HIS A 108 5.39 -9.19 -1.15
CA HIS A 108 5.76 -7.82 -1.36
C HIS A 108 6.37 -7.69 -2.75
N VAL A 109 5.88 -6.75 -3.54
CA VAL A 109 6.48 -6.41 -4.82
C VAL A 109 7.31 -5.17 -4.58
N SER A 110 8.61 -5.39 -4.42
CA SER A 110 9.56 -4.29 -4.41
C SER A 110 9.86 -3.89 -5.84
N SER A 111 9.86 -2.59 -6.10
CA SER A 111 10.44 -2.05 -7.33
C SER A 111 11.96 -2.17 -7.25
N ALA A 112 12.48 -2.77 -8.18
CA ALA A 112 13.80 -2.97 -8.77
C ALA A 112 15.10 -2.75 -7.97
N VAL A 113 15.25 -1.89 -6.99
CA VAL A 113 16.62 -1.47 -6.62
C VAL A 113 16.88 -1.38 -5.11
N ASP A 114 15.89 -1.15 -4.28
CA ASP A 114 16.15 -0.92 -2.86
C ASP A 114 15.39 -1.90 -1.96
N HIS A 115 16.11 -2.94 -1.53
CA HIS A 115 15.64 -3.89 -0.50
C HIS A 115 16.10 -3.47 0.92
N SER A 116 16.41 -2.21 1.14
CA SER A 116 16.91 -1.71 2.42
C SER A 116 15.90 -1.92 3.54
N VAL A 117 14.64 -1.64 3.27
CA VAL A 117 13.53 -1.79 4.24
C VAL A 117 13.34 -3.26 4.64
N GLU A 118 13.30 -4.18 3.67
CA GLU A 118 13.16 -5.60 3.94
C GLU A 118 14.37 -6.16 4.69
N ARG A 119 15.57 -5.72 4.32
CA ARG A 119 16.80 -6.12 5.00
C ARG A 119 16.84 -5.63 6.44
N GLU A 120 16.48 -4.38 6.66
CA GLU A 120 16.40 -3.79 7.99
C GLU A 120 15.36 -4.50 8.86
N LEU A 121 14.15 -4.75 8.32
CA LEU A 121 13.10 -5.51 8.98
C LEU A 121 13.58 -6.89 9.42
N ILE A 122 14.26 -7.63 8.53
CA ILE A 122 14.77 -8.97 8.83
C ILE A 122 15.81 -8.92 9.93
N LEU A 123 16.76 -7.97 9.85
CA LEU A 123 17.80 -7.84 10.87
C LEU A 123 17.22 -7.50 12.23
N LYS A 124 16.31 -6.53 12.31
CA LYS A 124 15.66 -6.13 13.56
C LYS A 124 14.80 -7.24 14.14
N THR A 125 14.04 -7.95 13.28
CA THR A 125 13.20 -9.06 13.74
C THR A 125 14.04 -10.24 14.22
N ARG A 126 15.15 -10.56 13.56
CA ARG A 126 16.09 -11.58 14.05
C ARG A 126 16.67 -11.21 15.39
N ALA A 127 17.14 -9.97 15.54
CA ALA A 127 17.66 -9.49 16.82
C ALA A 127 16.63 -9.62 17.95
N PHE A 128 15.35 -9.37 17.68
CA PHE A 128 14.26 -9.60 18.63
C PHE A 128 14.07 -11.10 18.92
N LEU A 129 14.11 -11.97 17.91
CA LEU A 129 13.96 -13.42 18.09
C LEU A 129 15.10 -14.00 18.93
N ASP A 130 16.33 -13.50 18.74
CA ASP A 130 17.53 -13.92 19.45
C ASP A 130 17.63 -13.35 20.89
N ALA A 131 16.78 -12.35 21.22
CA ALA A 131 16.72 -11.74 22.56
C ALA A 131 15.50 -12.28 23.34
N PRO A 132 15.64 -13.36 24.12
CA PRO A 132 14.52 -14.04 24.79
C PRO A 132 13.82 -13.15 25.82
N ASP A 133 14.53 -12.17 26.40
CA ASP A 133 13.99 -11.26 27.40
C ASP A 133 13.18 -10.09 26.83
N ALA A 134 13.29 -9.83 25.53
CA ALA A 134 12.47 -8.82 24.86
C ALA A 134 11.03 -9.32 24.71
N LEU A 135 10.06 -8.64 25.33
CA LEU A 135 8.67 -9.05 25.37
C LEU A 135 7.88 -8.55 24.16
N ASP A 136 8.24 -7.39 23.61
CA ASP A 136 7.57 -6.78 22.49
C ASP A 136 8.57 -6.21 21.46
N PHE A 137 8.13 -6.15 20.23
CA PHE A 137 8.87 -5.59 19.11
C PHE A 137 7.91 -4.95 18.11
N ARG A 138 8.20 -3.74 17.71
CA ARG A 138 7.44 -3.03 16.69
C ARG A 138 8.37 -2.46 15.63
N TYR A 139 8.00 -2.69 14.39
CA TYR A 139 8.68 -2.13 13.24
C TYR A 139 7.66 -1.49 12.31
N GLU A 140 7.89 -0.25 11.95
CA GLU A 140 7.06 0.52 11.04
C GLU A 140 7.90 0.96 9.84
N ALA A 141 7.35 0.83 8.65
CA ALA A 141 7.95 1.33 7.43
C ALA A 141 6.88 1.95 6.53
N SER A 142 7.14 3.15 6.08
CA SER A 142 6.33 3.84 5.09
C SER A 142 6.98 3.69 3.72
N MET A 143 6.24 3.09 2.79
CA MET A 143 6.68 2.85 1.41
C MET A 143 5.91 3.78 0.47
N HIS A 144 6.19 5.07 0.56
CA HIS A 144 5.56 6.07 -0.29
C HIS A 144 6.34 6.20 -1.58
N GLY A 145 5.91 5.51 -2.62
CA GLY A 145 6.50 5.62 -3.94
C GLY A 145 6.12 6.93 -4.64
N MET A 146 6.93 7.34 -5.63
CA MET A 146 6.64 8.50 -6.47
C MET A 146 5.23 8.46 -7.06
N PHE A 147 4.74 7.27 -7.42
CA PHE A 147 3.37 7.08 -7.92
C PHE A 147 2.29 7.46 -6.91
N GLY A 148 2.53 7.26 -5.61
CA GLY A 148 1.60 7.69 -4.55
C GLY A 148 1.44 9.21 -4.52
N TYR A 149 2.54 9.95 -4.61
CA TYR A 149 2.51 11.42 -4.69
C TYR A 149 1.87 11.92 -5.98
N VAL A 150 2.21 11.34 -7.12
CA VAL A 150 1.58 11.67 -8.41
C VAL A 150 0.07 11.41 -8.36
N GLY A 151 -0.34 10.28 -7.78
CA GLY A 151 -1.75 9.96 -7.57
C GLY A 151 -2.46 10.97 -6.67
N LEU A 152 -1.85 11.34 -5.54
CA LEU A 152 -2.39 12.33 -4.61
C LEU A 152 -2.59 13.70 -5.28
N VAL A 153 -1.57 14.21 -5.97
CA VAL A 153 -1.64 15.48 -6.70
C VAL A 153 -2.68 15.42 -7.81
N GLY A 154 -2.76 14.28 -8.52
CA GLY A 154 -3.76 14.06 -9.56
C GLY A 154 -5.19 14.09 -9.03
N VAL A 155 -5.48 13.39 -7.94
CA VAL A 155 -6.81 13.41 -7.29
C VAL A 155 -7.15 14.80 -6.79
N ALA A 156 -6.23 15.47 -6.09
CA ALA A 156 -6.46 16.82 -5.57
C ALA A 156 -6.73 17.83 -6.71
N GLY A 157 -5.94 17.77 -7.79
CA GLY A 157 -6.14 18.63 -8.96
C GLY A 157 -7.50 18.42 -9.63
N LEU A 158 -7.91 17.16 -9.82
CA LEU A 158 -9.22 16.84 -10.40
C LEU A 158 -10.38 17.29 -9.52
N LEU A 159 -10.26 17.16 -8.19
CA LEU A 159 -11.26 17.67 -7.26
C LEU A 159 -11.38 19.19 -7.34
N LEU A 160 -10.26 19.92 -7.42
CA LEU A 160 -10.28 21.38 -7.58
C LEU A 160 -10.98 21.81 -8.88
N ILE A 161 -10.70 21.12 -9.98
CA ILE A 161 -11.37 21.36 -11.26
C ILE A 161 -12.88 21.10 -11.13
N PHE A 162 -13.25 19.97 -10.55
CA PHE A 162 -14.65 19.61 -10.35
C PHE A 162 -15.41 20.66 -9.54
N PHE A 163 -14.86 21.08 -8.39
CA PHE A 163 -15.47 22.11 -7.56
C PHE A 163 -15.53 23.46 -8.25
N SER A 164 -14.54 23.82 -9.03
CA SER A 164 -14.53 25.07 -9.83
C SER A 164 -15.65 25.09 -10.85
N VAL A 165 -15.80 23.98 -11.59
CA VAL A 165 -16.88 23.83 -12.59
C VAL A 165 -18.25 23.87 -11.91
N LEU A 166 -18.41 23.12 -10.81
CA LEU A 166 -19.65 23.10 -10.05
C LEU A 166 -20.02 24.51 -9.52
N TRP A 167 -19.05 25.23 -8.96
CA TRP A 167 -19.23 26.59 -8.48
C TRP A 167 -19.66 27.55 -9.58
N HIS A 168 -19.03 27.44 -10.76
CA HIS A 168 -19.41 28.25 -11.91
C HIS A 168 -20.87 28.01 -12.33
N HIS A 169 -21.30 26.75 -12.38
CA HIS A 169 -22.69 26.41 -12.70
C HIS A 169 -23.68 26.90 -11.65
N LEU A 170 -23.37 26.77 -10.36
CA LEU A 170 -24.22 27.27 -9.27
C LEU A 170 -24.35 28.78 -9.33
N ARG A 171 -23.26 29.53 -9.52
CA ARG A 171 -23.32 30.99 -9.68
C ARG A 171 -24.24 31.40 -10.83
N LYS A 172 -24.14 30.73 -11.97
CA LYS A 172 -24.95 31.02 -13.13
C LYS A 172 -26.43 30.75 -12.88
N ALA A 173 -26.77 29.70 -12.15
CA ALA A 173 -28.15 29.39 -11.77
C ALA A 173 -28.75 30.44 -10.82
N ILE A 174 -27.95 30.97 -9.87
CA ILE A 174 -28.40 32.00 -8.92
C ILE A 174 -28.56 33.37 -9.60
N SER A 175 -27.74 33.70 -10.59
CA SER A 175 -27.81 35.00 -11.28
C SER A 175 -28.98 35.11 -12.27
N HIS A 176 -29.70 34.04 -12.56
CA HIS A 176 -30.89 33.99 -13.41
C HIS A 176 -32.19 33.98 -12.65
N GLN A 177 -32.19 34.05 -11.30
CA GLN A 177 -33.34 34.29 -10.45
C GLN A 177 -33.41 35.76 -10.05
#